data_5acc62bf02b4064486675ca9733bc048
#
_entry.id   5acc62bf02b4064486675ca9733bc048
#
_cell.length_a   1.000
_cell.length_b   1.000
_cell.length_c   1.000
_cell.angle_alpha   90.00
_cell.angle_beta   90.00
_cell.angle_gamma   90.00
#
_symmetry.space_group_name_H-M   'P 1'
#
loop_
_entity.id
_entity.type
_entity.pdbx_description
1 polymer ?
#
loop_
_entity_poly.entity_id
_entity_poly.type
_entity_poly.pdbx_seq_one_letter_code
_entity_poly.pdbx_strand_id
1 'polypeptide(L)'
;MKSILFILLSVFMAMAFNLQAQNDTLNNYDEKNRKHGTWVKKYSDGQVRYKAEFDHGKPVGTTKRYHENGNLKAVMDFQSSGRVFTELYNKDGDKQAEGFYHERKKDSVWTFYDENGRIVAKDSYTKGKRDGKSLKFFRNGDTSNIVPWTDGKRDGKIRQFFDNGKEKLIGYYSNGKLKGPLTIFYPSGFKKVEGRYKSNLREGKWVYYDEEGDTSKVINYIDGKPENEEQLEREETKEIRELENNQGKFDDPRNMLYERNRRNQRRR
;
A
#
# COMPACT_ATOMS: atom_id res chain seq x y z
N MET A 1 42.25 49.81 47.74
CA MET A 1 41.77 49.37 46.40
C MET A 1 42.58 48.21 45.86
N LYS A 2 43.01 47.22 46.65
CA LYS A 2 43.74 46.01 46.16
C LYS A 2 43.08 44.70 46.54
N SER A 3 41.93 44.70 47.19
CA SER A 3 41.26 43.45 47.68
C SER A 3 40.03 43.00 46.92
N ILE A 4 39.58 43.77 45.92
CA ILE A 4 38.39 43.44 45.15
C ILE A 4 38.71 42.67 43.85
N LEU A 5 39.99 42.71 43.40
CA LEU A 5 40.44 42.09 42.17
C LEU A 5 40.71 40.59 42.28
N PHE A 6 40.81 40.04 43.48
CA PHE A 6 41.10 38.61 43.74
C PHE A 6 39.85 37.76 43.85
N ILE A 7 38.66 38.33 44.09
CA ILE A 7 37.41 37.59 44.24
C ILE A 7 36.75 37.33 42.87
N LEU A 8 37.05 38.13 41.87
CA LEU A 8 36.49 37.95 40.50
C LEU A 8 37.22 36.89 39.67
N LEU A 9 38.45 36.52 40.06
CA LEU A 9 39.22 35.50 39.31
C LEU A 9 38.94 34.06 39.80
N SER A 10 38.36 33.88 40.99
CA SER A 10 38.04 32.56 41.53
C SER A 10 36.65 32.05 41.15
N VAL A 11 35.72 32.89 40.65
CA VAL A 11 34.41 32.47 40.19
C VAL A 11 34.43 32.01 38.71
N PHE A 12 35.44 32.39 37.93
CA PHE A 12 35.56 31.98 36.51
C PHE A 12 36.20 30.61 36.32
N MET A 13 36.72 29.98 37.39
CA MET A 13 37.42 28.70 37.31
C MET A 13 36.58 27.48 37.75
N ALA A 14 35.30 27.67 38.08
CA ALA A 14 34.42 26.61 38.55
C ALA A 14 33.30 26.20 37.54
N MET A 15 33.31 26.78 36.33
CA MET A 15 32.48 26.28 35.19
C MET A 15 33.38 25.55 34.18
N ALA A 16 34.21 24.64 34.63
CA ALA A 16 34.62 23.53 33.79
C ALA A 16 33.37 22.68 33.59
N PHE A 17 32.53 23.04 32.59
CA PHE A 17 31.57 22.13 32.05
C PHE A 17 32.33 20.84 31.72
N ASN A 18 32.06 19.78 32.47
CA ASN A 18 32.32 18.44 32.05
C ASN A 18 31.48 18.22 30.77
N LEU A 19 31.99 18.68 29.63
CA LEU A 19 31.71 18.09 28.34
C LEU A 19 32.32 16.67 28.43
N GLN A 20 31.68 15.78 29.16
CA GLN A 20 31.80 14.37 28.87
C GLN A 20 31.33 14.25 27.42
N ALA A 21 32.29 14.26 26.50
CA ALA A 21 32.08 13.70 25.19
C ALA A 21 31.53 12.30 25.45
N GLN A 22 30.22 12.15 25.33
CA GLN A 22 29.56 10.87 25.33
C GLN A 22 30.19 10.16 24.13
N ASN A 23 31.20 9.33 24.38
CA ASN A 23 31.74 8.41 23.42
C ASN A 23 30.57 7.49 23.06
N ASP A 24 29.81 7.88 22.05
CA ASP A 24 28.79 7.05 21.44
C ASP A 24 29.51 5.85 20.81
N THR A 25 29.86 4.90 21.67
CA THR A 25 30.44 3.63 21.22
C THR A 25 29.33 2.87 20.50
N LEU A 26 29.57 2.56 19.21
CA LEU A 26 28.63 1.84 18.39
C LEU A 26 28.52 0.37 18.83
N ASN A 27 27.34 -0.21 18.68
CA ASN A 27 27.07 -1.65 18.86
C ASN A 27 27.28 -2.15 20.30
N ASN A 28 26.85 -1.37 21.29
CA ASN A 28 26.97 -1.73 22.69
C ASN A 28 25.88 -2.69 23.16
N TYR A 29 26.21 -3.40 24.24
CA TYR A 29 25.26 -4.20 25.00
C TYR A 29 25.15 -3.65 26.42
N ASP A 30 23.97 -3.78 27.01
CA ASP A 30 23.75 -3.50 28.43
C ASP A 30 24.25 -4.66 29.31
N GLU A 31 24.16 -4.49 30.64
CA GLU A 31 24.60 -5.49 31.63
C GLU A 31 23.94 -6.88 31.47
N LYS A 32 22.77 -6.93 30.82
CA LYS A 32 22.03 -8.18 30.52
C LYS A 32 22.26 -8.69 29.11
N ASN A 33 23.35 -8.22 28.46
CA ASN A 33 23.71 -8.60 27.07
C ASN A 33 22.59 -8.32 26.04
N ARG A 34 21.84 -7.22 26.22
CA ARG A 34 20.83 -6.74 25.27
C ARG A 34 21.38 -5.52 24.54
N LYS A 35 21.03 -5.35 23.26
CA LYS A 35 21.44 -4.18 22.48
C LYS A 35 21.02 -2.89 23.18
N HIS A 36 21.95 -1.91 23.26
CA HIS A 36 21.71 -0.60 23.86
C HIS A 36 22.46 0.48 23.09
N GLY A 37 21.87 1.69 22.94
CA GLY A 37 22.47 2.80 22.20
C GLY A 37 22.45 2.60 20.69
N THR A 38 23.34 3.30 19.99
CA THR A 38 23.42 3.30 18.52
C THR A 38 24.02 2.00 17.96
N TRP A 39 23.31 1.38 17.03
CA TRP A 39 23.74 0.16 16.35
C TRP A 39 23.87 0.37 14.85
N VAL A 40 25.01 -0.04 14.31
CA VAL A 40 25.30 -0.03 12.88
C VAL A 40 25.70 -1.43 12.43
N LYS A 41 25.00 -1.98 11.44
CA LYS A 41 25.38 -3.23 10.77
C LYS A 41 25.75 -2.93 9.32
N LYS A 42 26.81 -3.57 8.83
CA LYS A 42 27.31 -3.43 7.47
C LYS A 42 27.04 -4.70 6.66
N TYR A 43 27.05 -4.55 5.36
CA TYR A 43 27.14 -5.64 4.37
C TYR A 43 28.58 -6.15 4.30
N SER A 44 28.81 -7.23 3.55
CA SER A 44 30.15 -7.81 3.35
C SER A 44 31.12 -6.88 2.61
N ASP A 45 30.61 -5.98 1.79
CA ASP A 45 31.37 -4.94 1.07
C ASP A 45 31.71 -3.70 1.93
N GLY A 46 31.28 -3.68 3.21
CA GLY A 46 31.53 -2.59 4.14
C GLY A 46 30.46 -1.49 4.14
N GLN A 47 29.53 -1.47 3.20
CA GLN A 47 28.43 -0.51 3.18
C GLN A 47 27.46 -0.71 4.34
N VAL A 48 26.84 0.39 4.81
CA VAL A 48 25.87 0.33 5.91
C VAL A 48 24.62 -0.41 5.46
N ARG A 49 24.25 -1.48 6.18
CA ARG A 49 23.01 -2.23 5.99
C ARG A 49 21.86 -1.65 6.81
N TYR A 50 22.12 -1.26 8.06
CA TYR A 50 21.18 -0.50 8.88
C TYR A 50 21.90 0.31 9.97
N LYS A 51 21.22 1.41 10.38
CA LYS A 51 21.52 2.20 11.58
C LYS A 51 20.25 2.28 12.41
N ALA A 52 20.34 1.97 13.71
CA ALA A 52 19.20 1.90 14.62
C ALA A 52 19.61 2.31 16.03
N GLU A 53 18.65 2.84 16.78
CA GLU A 53 18.75 3.05 18.23
C GLU A 53 18.07 1.88 18.95
N PHE A 54 18.69 1.41 20.03
CA PHE A 54 18.14 0.36 20.89
C PHE A 54 18.13 0.80 22.35
N ASP A 55 17.02 0.50 23.01
CA ASP A 55 16.91 0.58 24.46
C ASP A 55 16.59 -0.81 25.00
N HIS A 56 17.53 -1.38 25.77
CA HIS A 56 17.39 -2.70 26.40
C HIS A 56 16.90 -3.80 25.44
N GLY A 57 17.47 -3.86 24.23
CA GLY A 57 17.14 -4.84 23.20
C GLY A 57 15.95 -4.51 22.31
N LYS A 58 15.20 -3.46 22.63
CA LYS A 58 14.08 -2.98 21.81
C LYS A 58 14.53 -1.83 20.93
N PRO A 59 14.19 -1.81 19.63
CA PRO A 59 14.43 -0.66 18.78
C PRO A 59 13.56 0.51 19.22
N VAL A 60 14.17 1.72 19.29
CA VAL A 60 13.51 2.99 19.65
C VAL A 60 13.86 4.05 18.63
N GLY A 61 13.08 5.16 18.60
CA GLY A 61 13.34 6.26 17.66
C GLY A 61 13.30 5.78 16.21
N THR A 62 14.23 6.29 15.39
CA THR A 62 14.26 6.04 13.95
C THR A 62 15.31 5.02 13.55
N THR A 63 14.91 3.94 12.92
CA THR A 63 15.79 2.98 12.24
C THR A 63 15.83 3.27 10.75
N LYS A 64 17.03 3.40 10.19
CA LYS A 64 17.26 3.48 8.74
C LYS A 64 17.88 2.18 8.23
N ARG A 65 17.33 1.63 7.15
CA ARG A 65 17.87 0.46 6.44
C ARG A 65 18.24 0.88 5.03
N TYR A 66 19.27 0.27 4.50
CA TYR A 66 19.82 0.60 3.19
C TYR A 66 19.86 -0.62 2.28
N HIS A 67 19.83 -0.40 0.98
CA HIS A 67 20.17 -1.37 -0.05
C HIS A 67 21.69 -1.52 -0.15
N GLU A 68 22.17 -2.54 -0.85
CA GLU A 68 23.60 -2.75 -1.09
C GLU A 68 24.29 -1.64 -1.89
N ASN A 69 23.52 -0.87 -2.67
CA ASN A 69 24.02 0.30 -3.40
C ASN A 69 24.07 1.59 -2.53
N GLY A 70 23.79 1.50 -1.22
CA GLY A 70 23.81 2.62 -0.30
C GLY A 70 22.53 3.46 -0.22
N ASN A 71 21.59 3.30 -1.16
CA ASN A 71 20.31 4.00 -1.12
C ASN A 71 19.43 3.52 0.02
N LEU A 72 18.57 4.40 0.54
CA LEU A 72 17.58 4.04 1.55
C LEU A 72 16.71 2.89 1.04
N LYS A 73 16.45 1.92 1.92
CA LYS A 73 15.51 0.80 1.73
C LYS A 73 14.26 0.96 2.56
N ALA A 74 14.42 1.44 3.81
CA ALA A 74 13.33 1.72 4.71
C ALA A 74 13.74 2.73 5.77
N VAL A 75 12.80 3.59 6.15
CA VAL A 75 12.85 4.40 7.37
C VAL A 75 11.71 3.91 8.27
N MET A 76 12.02 3.61 9.51
CA MET A 76 11.08 3.04 10.48
C MET A 76 11.14 3.87 11.76
N ASP A 77 10.02 4.50 12.12
CA ASP A 77 9.89 5.30 13.32
C ASP A 77 9.07 4.54 14.38
N PHE A 78 9.73 4.19 15.47
CA PHE A 78 9.18 3.37 16.56
C PHE A 78 8.49 4.27 17.57
N GLN A 79 7.16 4.20 17.63
CA GLN A 79 6.34 4.99 18.54
C GLN A 79 6.15 4.30 19.88
N SER A 80 5.95 5.08 20.95
CA SER A 80 5.67 4.58 22.29
C SER A 80 4.40 3.72 22.37
N SER A 81 3.46 3.91 21.44
CA SER A 81 2.25 3.09 21.29
C SER A 81 2.51 1.65 20.81
N GLY A 82 3.76 1.28 20.46
CA GLY A 82 4.13 0.02 19.85
C GLY A 82 3.86 -0.05 18.34
N ARG A 83 3.39 1.05 17.74
CA ARG A 83 3.24 1.19 16.29
C ARG A 83 4.55 1.65 15.68
N VAL A 84 4.79 1.25 14.43
CA VAL A 84 6.00 1.65 13.69
C VAL A 84 5.55 2.29 12.37
N PHE A 85 5.73 3.60 12.24
CA PHE A 85 5.57 4.25 10.94
C PHE A 85 6.72 3.82 10.05
N THR A 86 6.43 3.41 8.82
CA THR A 86 7.43 2.85 7.92
C THR A 86 7.27 3.43 6.53
N GLU A 87 8.37 3.95 6.01
CA GLU A 87 8.53 4.32 4.62
C GLU A 87 9.41 3.29 3.93
N LEU A 88 9.03 2.87 2.73
CA LEU A 88 9.74 1.87 1.92
C LEU A 88 10.21 2.51 0.61
N TYR A 89 11.44 2.21 0.21
CA TYR A 89 12.09 2.76 -0.98
C TYR A 89 12.62 1.63 -1.88
N ASN A 90 12.65 1.88 -3.19
CA ASN A 90 13.29 0.98 -4.16
C ASN A 90 14.83 1.18 -4.17
N LYS A 91 15.53 0.42 -5.02
CA LYS A 91 16.98 0.53 -5.16
C LYS A 91 17.43 1.85 -5.81
N ASP A 92 16.55 2.53 -6.55
CA ASP A 92 16.82 3.79 -7.22
C ASP A 92 16.61 5.00 -6.29
N GLY A 93 16.00 4.76 -5.09
CA GLY A 93 15.77 5.77 -4.05
C GLY A 93 14.34 6.32 -4.04
N ASP A 94 13.46 5.85 -4.94
CA ASP A 94 12.08 6.31 -5.01
C ASP A 94 11.25 5.70 -3.88
N LYS A 95 10.44 6.51 -3.21
CA LYS A 95 9.46 6.04 -2.22
C LYS A 95 8.42 5.17 -2.91
N GLN A 96 8.22 3.97 -2.41
CA GLN A 96 7.26 3.01 -2.95
C GLN A 96 5.99 2.90 -2.11
N ALA A 97 6.14 2.99 -0.79
CA ALA A 97 5.01 2.86 0.12
C ALA A 97 5.32 3.46 1.48
N GLU A 98 4.25 3.84 2.20
CA GLU A 98 4.32 4.21 3.60
C GLU A 98 3.08 3.74 4.34
N GLY A 99 3.20 3.56 5.66
CA GLY A 99 2.11 3.17 6.54
C GLY A 99 2.60 2.67 7.88
N PHE A 100 1.67 2.20 8.68
CA PHE A 100 1.97 1.69 10.01
C PHE A 100 2.08 0.17 10.02
N TYR A 101 3.04 -0.32 10.78
CA TYR A 101 3.03 -1.67 11.33
C TYR A 101 2.63 -1.62 12.81
N HIS A 102 1.85 -2.61 13.23
CA HIS A 102 1.61 -2.94 14.62
C HIS A 102 1.83 -4.45 14.79
N GLU A 103 2.65 -4.87 15.76
CA GLU A 103 3.05 -6.28 15.95
C GLU A 103 3.58 -6.95 14.65
N ARG A 104 4.40 -6.21 13.86
CA ARG A 104 4.96 -6.64 12.56
C ARG A 104 3.92 -6.90 11.48
N LYS A 105 2.65 -6.53 11.69
CA LYS A 105 1.58 -6.65 10.71
C LYS A 105 1.20 -5.26 10.22
N LYS A 106 0.86 -5.13 8.93
CA LYS A 106 0.31 -3.89 8.40
C LYS A 106 -0.93 -3.48 9.17
N ASP A 107 -1.03 -2.20 9.51
CA ASP A 107 -2.14 -1.60 10.25
C ASP A 107 -2.51 -0.25 9.67
N SER A 108 -3.76 0.18 9.83
CA SER A 108 -4.28 1.44 9.29
C SER A 108 -4.12 1.56 7.77
N VAL A 109 -4.01 2.79 7.26
CA VAL A 109 -3.88 3.05 5.82
C VAL A 109 -2.43 2.93 5.38
N TRP A 110 -2.22 2.19 4.31
CA TRP A 110 -0.97 2.13 3.55
C TRP A 110 -1.13 2.87 2.24
N THR A 111 -0.25 3.81 1.98
CA THR A 111 -0.18 4.59 0.74
C THR A 111 0.93 4.02 -0.15
N PHE A 112 0.67 3.90 -1.45
CA PHE A 112 1.60 3.37 -2.44
C PHE A 112 1.85 4.43 -3.52
N TYR A 113 3.09 4.50 -4.00
CA TYR A 113 3.56 5.53 -4.92
C TYR A 113 4.12 4.92 -6.21
N ASP A 114 4.06 5.69 -7.30
CA ASP A 114 4.81 5.39 -8.52
C ASP A 114 6.22 6.00 -8.47
N GLU A 115 7.01 5.78 -9.51
CA GLU A 115 8.37 6.31 -9.66
C GLU A 115 8.47 7.85 -9.69
N ASN A 116 7.35 8.54 -9.94
CA ASN A 116 7.28 10.01 -9.93
C ASN A 116 6.77 10.55 -8.59
N GLY A 117 6.63 9.69 -7.56
CA GLY A 117 6.13 10.06 -6.24
C GLY A 117 4.62 10.31 -6.19
N ARG A 118 3.85 9.95 -7.24
CA ARG A 118 2.40 10.11 -7.24
C ARG A 118 1.74 8.92 -6.55
N ILE A 119 0.68 9.21 -5.78
CA ILE A 119 -0.11 8.18 -5.12
C ILE A 119 -0.85 7.35 -6.19
N VAL A 120 -0.63 6.04 -6.20
CA VAL A 120 -1.30 5.09 -7.09
C VAL A 120 -2.35 4.24 -6.39
N ALA A 121 -2.19 4.04 -5.06
CA ALA A 121 -3.18 3.31 -4.27
C ALA A 121 -3.13 3.67 -2.79
N LYS A 122 -4.26 3.47 -2.09
CA LYS A 122 -4.37 3.46 -0.63
C LYS A 122 -5.15 2.23 -0.21
N ASP A 123 -4.58 1.42 0.67
CA ASP A 123 -5.21 0.22 1.21
C ASP A 123 -5.35 0.32 2.73
N SER A 124 -6.53 0.00 3.26
CA SER A 124 -6.76 -0.10 4.70
C SER A 124 -6.46 -1.50 5.20
N TYR A 125 -5.77 -1.59 6.33
CA TYR A 125 -5.37 -2.86 6.98
C TYR A 125 -5.74 -2.87 8.45
N THR A 126 -6.12 -4.04 8.94
CA THR A 126 -6.28 -4.37 10.36
C THR A 126 -5.59 -5.70 10.62
N LYS A 127 -4.61 -5.72 11.55
CA LYS A 127 -3.83 -6.94 11.92
C LYS A 127 -3.24 -7.70 10.72
N GLY A 128 -2.79 -6.95 9.68
CA GLY A 128 -2.16 -7.50 8.47
C GLY A 128 -3.10 -7.91 7.35
N LYS A 129 -4.41 -7.94 7.57
CA LYS A 129 -5.41 -8.21 6.55
C LYS A 129 -5.99 -6.91 6.01
N ARG A 130 -6.36 -6.89 4.71
CA ARG A 130 -7.14 -5.77 4.18
C ARG A 130 -8.49 -5.72 4.90
N ASP A 131 -8.80 -4.54 5.46
CA ASP A 131 -10.04 -4.28 6.17
C ASP A 131 -10.37 -2.79 6.04
N GLY A 132 -11.55 -2.47 5.50
CA GLY A 132 -11.91 -1.12 5.07
C GLY A 132 -11.84 -0.96 3.55
N LYS A 133 -11.41 0.21 3.06
CA LYS A 133 -11.41 0.53 1.63
C LYS A 133 -10.02 0.39 1.02
N SER A 134 -9.96 -0.19 -0.18
CA SER A 134 -8.85 -0.06 -1.12
C SER A 134 -9.25 0.95 -2.20
N LEU A 135 -8.40 1.95 -2.41
CA LEU A 135 -8.55 2.98 -3.43
C LEU A 135 -7.41 2.84 -4.44
N LYS A 136 -7.71 2.99 -5.74
CA LYS A 136 -6.70 3.21 -6.79
C LYS A 136 -6.95 4.57 -7.42
N PHE A 137 -5.90 5.16 -7.97
CA PHE A 137 -5.94 6.50 -8.53
C PHE A 137 -5.43 6.51 -9.97
N PHE A 138 -5.96 7.42 -10.77
CA PHE A 138 -5.42 7.81 -12.05
C PHE A 138 -4.17 8.70 -11.87
N ARG A 139 -3.47 8.98 -12.97
CA ARG A 139 -2.28 9.86 -12.96
C ARG A 139 -2.59 11.30 -12.52
N ASN A 140 -3.81 11.79 -12.75
CA ASN A 140 -4.28 13.11 -12.32
C ASN A 140 -4.67 13.17 -10.84
N GLY A 141 -4.62 12.04 -10.11
CA GLY A 141 -4.97 11.94 -8.70
C GLY A 141 -6.44 11.58 -8.45
N ASP A 142 -7.28 11.54 -9.47
CA ASP A 142 -8.67 11.14 -9.32
C ASP A 142 -8.80 9.65 -9.00
N THR A 143 -9.83 9.30 -8.25
CA THR A 143 -10.10 7.90 -7.90
C THR A 143 -10.52 7.10 -9.13
N SER A 144 -9.81 6.02 -9.43
CA SER A 144 -10.15 5.07 -10.50
C SER A 144 -10.95 3.87 -10.00
N ASN A 145 -10.67 3.40 -8.77
CA ASN A 145 -11.35 2.22 -8.21
C ASN A 145 -11.58 2.39 -6.71
N ILE A 146 -12.72 1.87 -6.24
CA ILE A 146 -13.05 1.72 -4.82
C ILE A 146 -13.46 0.27 -4.59
N VAL A 147 -12.75 -0.43 -3.71
CA VAL A 147 -13.05 -1.83 -3.34
C VAL A 147 -13.11 -1.95 -1.83
N PRO A 148 -14.26 -2.28 -1.25
CA PRO A 148 -14.36 -2.56 0.19
C PRO A 148 -13.88 -3.97 0.51
N TRP A 149 -13.29 -4.12 1.70
CA TRP A 149 -12.73 -5.35 2.24
C TRP A 149 -13.16 -5.55 3.68
N THR A 150 -13.42 -6.79 4.05
CA THR A 150 -13.66 -7.22 5.42
C THR A 150 -12.83 -8.48 5.68
N ASP A 151 -11.96 -8.44 6.68
CA ASP A 151 -11.09 -9.56 7.10
C ASP A 151 -10.33 -10.22 5.93
N GLY A 152 -9.82 -9.42 5.00
CA GLY A 152 -9.02 -9.87 3.84
C GLY A 152 -9.85 -10.36 2.65
N LYS A 153 -11.18 -10.31 2.71
CA LYS A 153 -12.09 -10.65 1.62
C LYS A 153 -12.80 -9.41 1.10
N ARG A 154 -13.03 -9.33 -0.22
CA ARG A 154 -13.87 -8.27 -0.78
C ARG A 154 -15.30 -8.44 -0.25
N ASP A 155 -15.86 -7.37 0.28
CA ASP A 155 -17.21 -7.36 0.83
C ASP A 155 -17.84 -5.98 0.70
N GLY A 156 -18.96 -5.87 -0.04
CA GLY A 156 -19.69 -4.63 -0.29
C GLY A 156 -19.62 -4.15 -1.74
N LYS A 157 -20.04 -2.89 -1.95
CA LYS A 157 -20.19 -2.24 -3.26
C LYS A 157 -18.82 -1.84 -3.82
N ILE A 158 -18.44 -2.39 -4.98
CA ILE A 158 -17.28 -1.95 -5.76
C ILE A 158 -17.69 -0.88 -6.77
N ARG A 159 -16.78 0.06 -7.04
CA ARG A 159 -16.96 1.08 -8.07
C ARG A 159 -15.66 1.26 -8.84
N GLN A 160 -15.78 1.36 -10.16
CA GLN A 160 -14.70 1.80 -11.04
C GLN A 160 -15.16 3.05 -11.78
N PHE A 161 -14.22 3.88 -12.15
CA PHE A 161 -14.48 5.15 -12.82
C PHE A 161 -13.67 5.24 -14.11
N PHE A 162 -14.16 6.01 -15.05
CA PHE A 162 -13.40 6.54 -16.16
C PHE A 162 -12.57 7.74 -15.70
N ASP A 163 -11.61 8.15 -16.49
CA ASP A 163 -10.75 9.32 -16.24
C ASP A 163 -11.50 10.65 -16.28
N ASN A 164 -12.70 10.67 -16.90
CA ASN A 164 -13.64 11.82 -16.87
C ASN A 164 -14.50 11.84 -15.59
N GLY A 165 -14.23 10.97 -14.60
CA GLY A 165 -14.92 10.91 -13.32
C GLY A 165 -16.27 10.16 -13.33
N LYS A 166 -16.79 9.78 -14.52
CA LYS A 166 -18.03 9.00 -14.60
C LYS A 166 -17.82 7.55 -14.17
N GLU A 167 -18.86 6.92 -13.64
CA GLU A 167 -18.81 5.51 -13.27
C GLU A 167 -18.59 4.63 -14.50
N LYS A 168 -17.66 3.68 -14.42
CA LYS A 168 -17.38 2.65 -15.41
C LYS A 168 -18.05 1.34 -15.03
N LEU A 169 -18.03 0.99 -13.74
CA LEU A 169 -18.60 -0.25 -13.22
C LEU A 169 -19.07 -0.06 -11.78
N ILE A 170 -20.25 -0.63 -11.51
CA ILE A 170 -20.80 -0.84 -10.17
C ILE A 170 -21.08 -2.34 -10.03
N GLY A 171 -20.60 -2.95 -8.96
CA GLY A 171 -20.85 -4.33 -8.63
C GLY A 171 -20.82 -4.58 -7.14
N TYR A 172 -21.07 -5.82 -6.74
CA TYR A 172 -21.11 -6.17 -5.32
C TYR A 172 -20.36 -7.48 -5.07
N TYR A 173 -19.59 -7.49 -3.99
CA TYR A 173 -18.98 -8.69 -3.44
C TYR A 173 -19.62 -9.03 -2.09
N SER A 174 -19.68 -10.31 -1.79
CA SER A 174 -19.99 -10.83 -0.46
C SER A 174 -19.04 -11.98 -0.16
N ASN A 175 -18.27 -11.88 0.94
CA ASN A 175 -17.27 -12.87 1.31
C ASN A 175 -16.30 -13.26 0.18
N GLY A 176 -15.88 -12.31 -0.65
CA GLY A 176 -14.92 -12.50 -1.74
C GLY A 176 -15.55 -12.98 -3.06
N LYS A 177 -16.85 -13.25 -3.11
CA LYS A 177 -17.58 -13.69 -4.30
C LYS A 177 -18.46 -12.58 -4.85
N LEU A 178 -18.53 -12.44 -6.18
CA LEU A 178 -19.52 -11.58 -6.84
C LEU A 178 -20.91 -12.04 -6.47
N LYS A 179 -21.74 -11.13 -5.97
CA LYS A 179 -23.11 -11.40 -5.55
C LYS A 179 -23.97 -10.14 -5.63
N GLY A 180 -25.09 -10.20 -6.33
CA GLY A 180 -26.01 -9.07 -6.50
C GLY A 180 -25.85 -8.40 -7.86
N PRO A 181 -26.39 -7.17 -8.02
CA PRO A 181 -26.41 -6.49 -9.31
C PRO A 181 -24.99 -6.09 -9.77
N LEU A 182 -24.81 -6.10 -11.10
CA LEU A 182 -23.69 -5.49 -11.79
C LEU A 182 -24.24 -4.54 -12.85
N THR A 183 -23.60 -3.36 -12.97
CA THR A 183 -23.83 -2.44 -14.06
C THR A 183 -22.48 -1.96 -14.59
N ILE A 184 -22.32 -2.01 -15.92
CA ILE A 184 -21.18 -1.42 -16.64
C ILE A 184 -21.74 -0.27 -17.49
N PHE A 185 -20.96 0.78 -17.62
CA PHE A 185 -21.35 2.00 -18.33
C PHE A 185 -20.40 2.29 -19.47
N TYR A 186 -20.87 3.02 -20.46
CA TYR A 186 -20.08 3.71 -21.46
C TYR A 186 -19.46 5.00 -20.86
N PRO A 187 -18.38 5.56 -21.46
CA PRO A 187 -17.83 6.85 -21.05
C PRO A 187 -18.82 8.01 -21.14
N SER A 188 -19.85 7.87 -21.98
CA SER A 188 -20.99 8.82 -22.07
C SER A 188 -21.82 8.85 -20.78
N GLY A 189 -21.81 7.74 -20.00
CA GLY A 189 -22.63 7.53 -18.81
C GLY A 189 -23.89 6.69 -19.05
N PHE A 190 -24.20 6.32 -20.30
CA PHE A 190 -25.25 5.32 -20.57
C PHE A 190 -24.82 3.94 -20.10
N LYS A 191 -25.80 3.12 -19.74
CA LYS A 191 -25.53 1.72 -19.40
C LYS A 191 -25.02 1.00 -20.64
N LYS A 192 -24.03 0.10 -20.44
CA LYS A 192 -23.50 -0.81 -21.45
C LYS A 192 -24.00 -2.24 -21.21
N VAL A 193 -23.99 -2.65 -19.93
CA VAL A 193 -24.45 -3.98 -19.49
C VAL A 193 -25.05 -3.87 -18.10
N GLU A 194 -26.15 -4.56 -17.87
CA GLU A 194 -26.63 -4.82 -16.51
C GLU A 194 -27.08 -6.28 -16.34
N GLY A 195 -26.86 -6.82 -15.15
CA GLY A 195 -27.22 -8.19 -14.79
C GLY A 195 -26.98 -8.45 -13.31
N ARG A 196 -27.00 -9.72 -12.93
CA ARG A 196 -26.79 -10.14 -11.55
C ARG A 196 -25.80 -11.30 -11.46
N TYR A 197 -25.06 -11.33 -10.37
CA TYR A 197 -24.26 -12.48 -9.98
C TYR A 197 -24.83 -13.19 -8.76
N LYS A 198 -24.69 -14.51 -8.74
CA LYS A 198 -24.93 -15.39 -7.60
C LYS A 198 -23.67 -16.24 -7.40
N SER A 199 -22.90 -15.93 -6.35
CA SER A 199 -21.66 -16.66 -6.02
C SER A 199 -20.67 -16.80 -7.17
N ASN A 200 -20.37 -15.70 -7.88
CA ASN A 200 -19.49 -15.59 -9.05
C ASN A 200 -20.09 -16.10 -10.38
N LEU A 201 -21.30 -16.64 -10.38
CA LEU A 201 -21.97 -17.10 -11.59
C LEU A 201 -22.98 -16.04 -12.04
N ARG A 202 -23.10 -15.81 -13.35
CA ARG A 202 -24.19 -14.99 -13.92
C ARG A 202 -25.51 -15.66 -13.66
N GLU A 203 -26.52 -14.88 -13.29
CA GLU A 203 -27.81 -15.37 -12.92
C GLU A 203 -28.91 -14.50 -13.49
N GLY A 204 -29.94 -15.12 -14.11
CA GLY A 204 -31.10 -14.46 -14.66
C GLY A 204 -30.79 -13.57 -15.85
N LYS A 205 -31.62 -12.55 -16.03
CA LYS A 205 -31.59 -11.65 -17.18
C LYS A 205 -30.39 -10.74 -17.18
N TRP A 206 -29.63 -10.76 -18.28
CA TRP A 206 -28.54 -9.83 -18.60
C TRP A 206 -28.94 -9.01 -19.82
N VAL A 207 -28.86 -7.67 -19.71
CA VAL A 207 -29.24 -6.74 -20.75
C VAL A 207 -28.00 -5.98 -21.22
N TYR A 208 -27.80 -5.94 -22.52
CA TYR A 208 -26.74 -5.21 -23.19
C TYR A 208 -27.37 -4.05 -23.96
N TYR A 209 -26.73 -2.91 -23.92
CA TYR A 209 -27.19 -1.67 -24.54
C TYR A 209 -26.12 -1.17 -25.52
N ASP A 210 -26.55 -0.43 -26.54
CA ASP A 210 -25.68 0.35 -27.40
C ASP A 210 -25.33 1.69 -26.77
N GLU A 211 -24.57 2.51 -27.50
CA GLU A 211 -24.12 3.82 -26.99
C GLU A 211 -25.23 4.87 -26.94
N GLU A 212 -26.32 4.65 -27.66
CA GLU A 212 -27.56 5.46 -27.67
C GLU A 212 -28.44 5.14 -26.46
N GLY A 213 -28.23 3.98 -25.83
CA GLY A 213 -28.97 3.49 -24.66
C GLY A 213 -30.11 2.54 -25.01
N ASP A 214 -30.22 2.15 -26.28
CA ASP A 214 -31.22 1.17 -26.72
C ASP A 214 -30.73 -0.24 -26.41
N THR A 215 -31.68 -1.16 -26.16
CA THR A 215 -31.36 -2.55 -25.88
C THR A 215 -30.87 -3.24 -27.14
N SER A 216 -29.58 -3.63 -27.15
CA SER A 216 -28.98 -4.37 -28.26
C SER A 216 -29.17 -5.90 -28.13
N LYS A 217 -29.17 -6.41 -26.86
CA LYS A 217 -29.23 -7.86 -26.62
C LYS A 217 -29.72 -8.17 -25.22
N VAL A 218 -30.41 -9.30 -25.08
CA VAL A 218 -30.84 -9.86 -23.80
C VAL A 218 -30.46 -11.33 -23.74
N ILE A 219 -29.84 -11.75 -22.65
CA ILE A 219 -29.40 -13.12 -22.41
C ILE A 219 -29.87 -13.55 -21.04
N ASN A 220 -30.49 -14.71 -20.93
CA ASN A 220 -30.77 -15.33 -19.65
C ASN A 220 -29.67 -16.32 -19.28
N TYR A 221 -29.23 -16.28 -18.02
CA TYR A 221 -28.22 -17.18 -17.47
C TYR A 221 -28.83 -18.02 -16.35
N ILE A 222 -28.50 -19.30 -16.33
CA ILE A 222 -28.81 -20.24 -15.25
C ILE A 222 -27.50 -20.87 -14.81
N ASP A 223 -27.11 -20.65 -13.53
CA ASP A 223 -25.86 -21.14 -12.95
C ASP A 223 -24.62 -20.83 -13.81
N GLY A 224 -24.58 -19.62 -14.38
CA GLY A 224 -23.47 -19.10 -15.19
C GLY A 224 -23.51 -19.51 -16.67
N LYS A 225 -24.45 -20.36 -17.10
CA LYS A 225 -24.57 -20.79 -18.48
C LYS A 225 -25.71 -20.03 -19.16
N PRO A 226 -25.51 -19.52 -20.39
CA PRO A 226 -26.55 -18.89 -21.14
C PRO A 226 -27.56 -19.93 -21.64
N GLU A 227 -28.85 -19.58 -21.68
CA GLU A 227 -29.91 -20.48 -22.20
C GLU A 227 -29.75 -20.79 -23.71
N ASN A 228 -29.05 -19.92 -24.47
CA ASN A 228 -28.78 -20.07 -25.90
C ASN A 228 -27.26 -20.02 -26.17
N GLU A 229 -26.58 -21.14 -25.99
CA GLU A 229 -25.11 -21.23 -26.03
C GLU A 229 -24.49 -20.88 -27.41
N GLU A 230 -25.16 -21.26 -28.51
CA GLU A 230 -24.58 -21.13 -29.85
C GLU A 230 -24.39 -19.70 -30.39
N GLN A 231 -25.09 -18.71 -29.84
CA GLN A 231 -25.03 -17.32 -30.31
C GLN A 231 -24.03 -16.43 -29.51
N LEU A 232 -23.42 -16.90 -28.43
CA LEU A 232 -22.92 -16.05 -27.37
C LEU A 232 -21.40 -16.03 -27.16
N GLU A 233 -20.67 -16.96 -27.75
CA GLU A 233 -19.20 -17.04 -27.58
C GLU A 233 -18.43 -15.84 -28.18
N ARG A 234 -19.06 -15.02 -29.01
CA ARG A 234 -18.34 -13.99 -29.78
C ARG A 234 -18.35 -12.60 -29.18
N GLU A 235 -19.14 -12.30 -28.14
CA GLU A 235 -19.40 -10.91 -27.70
C GLU A 235 -19.33 -10.66 -26.19
N GLU A 236 -18.43 -11.36 -25.45
CA GLU A 236 -18.16 -10.97 -24.06
C GLU A 236 -17.44 -9.63 -24.02
N THR A 237 -17.97 -8.69 -23.24
CA THR A 237 -17.26 -7.43 -23.03
C THR A 237 -15.96 -7.69 -22.28
N LYS A 238 -14.90 -7.02 -22.71
CA LYS A 238 -13.56 -7.13 -22.08
C LYS A 238 -13.63 -6.86 -20.57
N GLU A 239 -14.45 -5.91 -20.15
CA GLU A 239 -14.63 -5.54 -18.75
C GLU A 239 -15.24 -6.67 -17.92
N ILE A 240 -16.22 -7.40 -18.46
CA ILE A 240 -16.82 -8.56 -17.78
C ILE A 240 -15.80 -9.68 -17.66
N ARG A 241 -15.07 -9.97 -18.73
CA ARG A 241 -14.04 -11.00 -18.74
C ARG A 241 -12.91 -10.67 -17.76
N GLU A 242 -12.45 -9.42 -17.73
CA GLU A 242 -11.45 -8.97 -16.75
C GLU A 242 -11.95 -9.10 -15.31
N LEU A 243 -13.22 -8.76 -15.04
CA LEU A 243 -13.82 -8.90 -13.72
C LEU A 243 -13.89 -10.38 -13.30
N GLU A 244 -14.29 -11.27 -14.19
CA GLU A 244 -14.38 -12.71 -13.93
C GLU A 244 -13.00 -13.36 -13.75
N ASN A 245 -12.05 -13.06 -14.63
CA ASN A 245 -10.68 -13.57 -14.55
C ASN A 245 -9.93 -13.08 -13.30
N ASN A 246 -10.31 -11.91 -12.81
CA ASN A 246 -9.74 -11.31 -11.58
C ASN A 246 -10.51 -11.69 -10.31
N GLN A 247 -11.46 -12.64 -10.40
CA GLN A 247 -12.08 -13.21 -9.21
C GLN A 247 -11.02 -13.89 -8.35
N GLY A 248 -10.71 -13.30 -7.20
CA GLY A 248 -9.66 -13.79 -6.30
C GLY A 248 -8.23 -13.28 -6.57
N LYS A 249 -7.95 -12.70 -7.72
CA LYS A 249 -6.65 -12.14 -8.12
C LYS A 249 -6.70 -10.61 -8.14
N PHE A 250 -6.86 -9.96 -6.99
CA PHE A 250 -6.41 -8.56 -6.92
C PHE A 250 -4.93 -8.62 -6.58
N ASP A 251 -4.11 -8.20 -7.55
CA ASP A 251 -2.69 -8.08 -7.32
C ASP A 251 -2.44 -7.23 -6.08
N ASP A 252 -1.74 -7.80 -5.12
CA ASP A 252 -1.13 -7.01 -4.07
C ASP A 252 -0.36 -5.89 -4.79
N PRO A 253 -0.55 -4.60 -4.41
CA PRO A 253 0.21 -3.50 -5.00
C PRO A 253 1.72 -3.77 -5.03
N ARG A 254 2.23 -4.60 -4.11
CA ARG A 254 3.61 -5.10 -4.13
C ARG A 254 3.94 -5.93 -5.38
N ASN A 255 2.99 -6.71 -5.91
CA ASN A 255 3.21 -7.50 -7.12
C ASN A 255 3.28 -6.61 -8.37
N MET A 256 2.50 -5.52 -8.43
CA MET A 256 2.63 -4.53 -9.50
C MET A 256 4.02 -3.88 -9.51
N LEU A 257 4.59 -3.59 -8.33
CA LEU A 257 5.94 -3.05 -8.21
C LEU A 257 7.01 -4.09 -8.60
N TYR A 258 6.81 -5.37 -8.26
CA TYR A 258 7.72 -6.48 -8.63
C TYR A 258 7.71 -6.76 -10.13
N GLU A 259 6.56 -6.81 -10.77
CA GLU A 259 6.45 -7.06 -12.22
C GLU A 259 7.00 -5.89 -13.05
N ARG A 260 6.83 -4.67 -12.58
CA ARG A 260 7.37 -3.46 -13.20
C ARG A 260 8.90 -3.45 -13.16
N ASN A 261 9.49 -3.80 -12.02
CA ASN A 261 10.94 -3.94 -11.87
C ASN A 261 11.51 -5.04 -12.78
N ARG A 262 10.80 -6.16 -13.00
CA ARG A 262 11.19 -7.22 -13.98
C ARG A 262 11.15 -6.71 -15.43
N ARG A 263 10.18 -5.87 -15.83
CA ARG A 263 10.11 -5.31 -17.16
C ARG A 263 11.23 -4.31 -17.44
N ASN A 264 11.61 -3.52 -16.46
CA ASN A 264 12.69 -2.54 -16.58
C ASN A 264 14.07 -3.22 -16.63
N GLN A 265 14.27 -4.34 -15.94
CA GLN A 265 15.50 -5.14 -16.04
C GLN A 265 15.65 -5.88 -17.37
N ARG A 266 14.57 -6.17 -18.12
CA ARG A 266 14.62 -6.79 -19.45
C ARG A 266 14.82 -5.77 -20.60
N ARG A 267 14.80 -4.47 -20.29
CA ARG A 267 15.00 -3.37 -21.27
C ARG A 267 16.37 -2.70 -21.14
N ARG A 268 17.21 -3.17 -20.24
CA ARG A 268 18.64 -2.85 -20.11
C ARG A 268 19.46 -4.09 -20.49
#